data_8ee911b123a0ba669a180258a380fcf1
#
_entry.id   8ee911b123a0ba669a180258a380fcf1
#
_cell.length_a   1.000
_cell.length_b   1.000
_cell.length_c   1.000
_cell.angle_alpha   90.00
_cell.angle_beta   90.00
_cell.angle_gamma   90.00
#
_symmetry.space_group_name_H-M   'P 1'
#
loop_
_entity.id
_entity.type
_entity.pdbx_description
1 polymer ?
#
loop_
_entity_poly.entity_id
_entity_poly.type
_entity_poly.pdbx_seq_one_letter_code
_entity_poly.pdbx_strand_id
1 'polypeptide(L)'
;QKGKESNLARYIGPVCRQCRREGMKLYLKGERCHTEKCAIEKRNFIPGQHGKDRAKKIVGYGLQLREKQKVRRVYGVLERQFRNAFEKAALQKGITGENLMQNLERRMDSVIYRMGFGTSRAQARQIVRHGHIDVNGRKCNIPSALINVGDVITVRESSKNNATILSARDATAHSPAPNWIEVDRE
;
A
#
# COMPACT_ATOMS: atom_id res chain seq x y z
N GLN A 1 25.84 -11.90 -4.27
CA GLN A 1 25.52 -10.72 -5.07
C GLN A 1 24.60 -9.82 -4.24
N LYS A 2 25.16 -8.80 -3.59
CA LYS A 2 24.41 -7.71 -3.00
C LYS A 2 23.74 -6.97 -4.15
N GLY A 3 22.45 -7.22 -4.36
CA GLY A 3 21.65 -6.45 -5.31
C GLY A 3 21.78 -4.97 -4.97
N LYS A 4 22.25 -4.17 -5.93
CA LYS A 4 22.22 -2.71 -5.85
C LYS A 4 20.81 -2.31 -5.40
N GLU A 5 20.67 -1.86 -4.16
CA GLU A 5 19.48 -1.11 -3.75
C GLU A 5 19.54 0.16 -4.58
N SER A 6 18.86 0.12 -5.72
CA SER A 6 18.67 1.31 -6.53
C SER A 6 18.04 2.37 -5.63
N ASN A 7 18.51 3.62 -5.72
CA ASN A 7 17.97 4.80 -5.01
C ASN A 7 16.52 5.12 -5.43
N LEU A 8 15.70 4.10 -5.61
CA LEU A 8 14.30 4.20 -6.01
C LEU A 8 13.43 4.43 -4.78
N ALA A 9 12.45 5.31 -4.91
CA ALA A 9 11.53 5.66 -3.83
C ALA A 9 10.60 4.52 -3.39
N ARG A 10 10.60 3.37 -4.09
CA ARG A 10 9.77 2.19 -3.82
C ARG A 10 10.39 0.91 -4.37
N TYR A 11 9.89 -0.23 -3.90
CA TYR A 11 10.19 -1.53 -4.50
C TYR A 11 9.47 -1.67 -5.85
N ILE A 12 10.22 -1.95 -6.92
CA ILE A 12 9.71 -2.12 -8.29
C ILE A 12 9.81 -3.57 -8.80
N GLY A 13 10.38 -4.46 -8.01
CA GLY A 13 10.52 -5.88 -8.36
C GLY A 13 9.20 -6.65 -8.28
N PRO A 14 9.23 -7.98 -8.48
CA PRO A 14 8.04 -8.83 -8.54
C PRO A 14 7.37 -8.97 -7.15
N VAL A 15 6.30 -8.21 -6.92
CA VAL A 15 5.59 -8.10 -5.62
C VAL A 15 4.98 -9.42 -5.15
N CYS A 16 4.60 -10.34 -6.05
CA CYS A 16 4.07 -11.65 -5.65
C CYS A 16 5.07 -12.50 -4.85
N ARG A 17 6.38 -12.26 -5.02
CA ARG A 17 7.41 -12.88 -4.17
C ARG A 17 7.28 -12.45 -2.70
N GLN A 18 6.80 -11.24 -2.46
CA GLN A 18 6.60 -10.72 -1.11
C GLN A 18 5.44 -11.45 -0.42
N CYS A 19 4.30 -11.65 -1.09
CA CYS A 19 3.18 -12.44 -0.57
C CYS A 19 3.62 -13.87 -0.23
N ARG A 20 4.31 -14.53 -1.15
CA ARG A 20 4.84 -15.90 -0.95
C ARG A 20 5.85 -15.97 0.21
N ARG A 21 6.66 -14.94 0.42
CA ARG A 21 7.61 -14.88 1.55
C ARG A 21 6.90 -14.76 2.89
N GLU A 22 5.76 -14.05 2.96
CA GLU A 22 4.96 -13.91 4.19
C GLU A 22 3.94 -15.05 4.36
N GLY A 23 3.77 -15.91 3.35
CA GLY A 23 2.82 -17.02 3.39
C GLY A 23 1.35 -16.58 3.37
N MET A 24 1.06 -15.33 2.98
CA MET A 24 -0.30 -14.77 2.96
C MET A 24 -0.50 -13.78 1.83
N LYS A 25 -1.76 -13.55 1.44
CA LYS A 25 -2.13 -12.54 0.46
C LYS A 25 -1.98 -11.14 1.08
N LEU A 26 -1.14 -10.29 0.47
CA LEU A 26 -0.97 -8.88 0.84
C LEU A 26 -1.73 -7.94 -0.10
N TYR A 27 -2.49 -8.47 -1.06
CA TYR A 27 -3.33 -7.73 -2.01
C TYR A 27 -2.61 -6.61 -2.77
N LEU A 28 -1.37 -6.88 -3.22
CA LEU A 28 -0.50 -5.87 -3.85
C LEU A 28 -0.78 -5.63 -5.33
N LYS A 29 -1.58 -6.47 -6.00
CA LYS A 29 -1.90 -6.39 -7.43
C LYS A 29 -3.40 -6.19 -7.73
N GLY A 30 -4.18 -5.75 -6.77
CA GLY A 30 -5.62 -5.50 -6.95
C GLY A 30 -6.38 -6.77 -7.36
N GLU A 31 -7.21 -6.70 -8.38
CA GLU A 31 -8.12 -7.75 -8.85
C GLU A 31 -7.47 -9.13 -8.98
N ARG A 32 -6.26 -9.19 -9.54
CA ARG A 32 -5.54 -10.46 -9.68
C ARG A 32 -5.36 -11.22 -8.36
N CYS A 33 -5.33 -10.53 -7.23
CA CYS A 33 -5.17 -11.15 -5.92
C CYS A 33 -6.44 -11.88 -5.45
N HIS A 34 -7.58 -11.57 -6.04
CA HIS A 34 -8.88 -12.18 -5.75
C HIS A 34 -9.20 -13.37 -6.67
N THR A 35 -8.44 -13.55 -7.76
CA THR A 35 -8.65 -14.62 -8.74
C THR A 35 -7.69 -15.79 -8.51
N GLU A 36 -7.97 -16.93 -9.13
CA GLU A 36 -7.11 -18.12 -9.17
C GLU A 36 -5.72 -17.87 -9.78
N LYS A 37 -5.56 -16.73 -10.50
CA LYS A 37 -4.27 -16.29 -11.05
C LYS A 37 -3.32 -15.77 -9.95
N CYS A 38 -3.74 -15.73 -8.69
CA CYS A 38 -2.90 -15.33 -7.56
C CYS A 38 -1.70 -16.28 -7.41
N ALA A 39 -0.51 -15.71 -7.17
CA ALA A 39 0.71 -16.51 -7.07
C ALA A 39 0.77 -17.40 -5.81
N ILE A 40 0.03 -17.06 -4.75
CA ILE A 40 -0.10 -17.90 -3.55
C ILE A 40 -0.94 -19.13 -3.85
N GLU A 41 -2.05 -18.98 -4.57
CA GLU A 41 -2.90 -20.12 -4.96
C GLU A 41 -2.11 -21.14 -5.77
N LYS A 42 -1.30 -20.65 -6.72
CA LYS A 42 -0.52 -21.53 -7.60
C LYS A 42 0.75 -22.09 -6.97
N ARG A 43 1.39 -21.36 -6.06
CA ARG A 43 2.73 -21.68 -5.54
C ARG A 43 2.84 -21.23 -4.08
N ASN A 44 2.24 -21.96 -3.16
CA ASN A 44 2.23 -21.65 -1.73
C ASN A 44 3.52 -22.09 -1.04
N PHE A 45 4.67 -21.62 -1.53
CA PHE A 45 5.97 -21.83 -0.91
C PHE A 45 6.87 -20.61 -1.07
N ILE A 46 7.84 -20.48 -0.17
CA ILE A 46 8.77 -19.36 -0.13
C ILE A 46 9.56 -19.27 -1.45
N PRO A 47 9.76 -18.07 -2.03
CA PRO A 47 10.53 -17.93 -3.25
C PRO A 47 12.02 -18.20 -3.01
N GLY A 48 12.68 -18.88 -3.96
CA GLY A 48 14.10 -19.22 -3.93
C GLY A 48 14.32 -20.72 -4.09
N GLN A 49 15.59 -21.13 -4.17
CA GLN A 49 16.01 -22.51 -4.38
C GLN A 49 15.48 -23.42 -3.26
N HIS A 50 15.59 -22.99 -2.00
CA HIS A 50 15.17 -23.71 -0.81
C HIS A 50 13.71 -23.46 -0.39
N GLY A 51 12.88 -22.94 -1.29
CA GLY A 51 11.51 -22.55 -0.96
C GLY A 51 10.58 -23.72 -0.64
N LYS A 52 10.91 -24.92 -1.11
CA LYS A 52 10.18 -26.18 -0.87
C LYS A 52 10.74 -27.00 0.28
N ASP A 53 11.89 -26.62 0.81
CA ASP A 53 12.51 -27.34 1.93
C ASP A 53 11.65 -27.16 3.19
N ARG A 54 11.85 -28.06 4.16
CA ARG A 54 11.14 -28.00 5.45
C ARG A 54 11.42 -26.64 6.13
N ALA A 55 10.37 -25.84 6.29
CA ALA A 55 10.48 -24.55 6.94
C ALA A 55 10.82 -24.72 8.43
N LYS A 56 11.89 -24.05 8.89
CA LYS A 56 12.20 -23.96 10.32
C LYS A 56 11.13 -23.08 10.99
N LYS A 57 10.72 -23.46 12.22
CA LYS A 57 9.81 -22.64 13.04
C LYS A 57 10.43 -21.27 13.29
N ILE A 58 9.72 -20.22 12.93
CA ILE A 58 10.15 -18.84 13.18
C ILE A 58 9.76 -18.49 14.61
N VAL A 59 10.73 -18.09 15.43
CA VAL A 59 10.54 -17.74 16.84
C VAL A 59 11.22 -16.41 17.18
N GLY A 60 10.82 -15.78 18.27
CA GLY A 60 11.45 -14.58 18.82
C GLY A 60 11.59 -13.45 17.80
N TYR A 61 12.80 -12.94 17.62
CA TYR A 61 13.11 -11.85 16.71
C TYR A 61 12.62 -12.10 15.26
N GLY A 62 12.71 -13.34 14.80
CA GLY A 62 12.26 -13.70 13.44
C GLY A 62 10.77 -13.44 13.23
N LEU A 63 9.92 -13.70 14.22
CA LEU A 63 8.49 -13.43 14.18
C LEU A 63 8.22 -11.92 14.09
N GLN A 64 8.82 -11.16 15.00
CA GLN A 64 8.70 -9.69 15.01
C GLN A 64 9.16 -9.07 13.68
N LEU A 65 10.28 -9.55 13.13
CA LEU A 65 10.77 -9.12 11.84
C LEU A 65 9.74 -9.39 10.71
N ARG A 66 9.08 -10.55 10.71
CA ARG A 66 8.07 -10.86 9.69
C ARG A 66 6.86 -9.95 9.81
N GLU A 67 6.36 -9.69 11.01
CA GLU A 67 5.24 -8.76 11.21
C GLU A 67 5.60 -7.34 10.72
N LYS A 68 6.75 -6.82 11.11
CA LYS A 68 7.26 -5.54 10.60
C LYS A 68 7.32 -5.51 9.07
N GLN A 69 7.91 -6.54 8.45
CA GLN A 69 8.05 -6.62 7.00
C GLN A 69 6.70 -6.72 6.28
N LYS A 70 5.73 -7.37 6.89
CA LYS A 70 4.36 -7.48 6.40
C LYS A 70 3.72 -6.10 6.26
N VAL A 71 3.71 -5.32 7.34
CA VAL A 71 3.17 -3.95 7.33
C VAL A 71 3.89 -3.11 6.28
N ARG A 72 5.22 -3.07 6.31
CA ARG A 72 6.02 -2.30 5.35
C ARG A 72 5.67 -2.63 3.89
N ARG A 73 5.46 -3.91 3.58
CA ARG A 73 5.14 -4.39 2.23
C ARG A 73 3.73 -4.03 1.79
N VAL A 74 2.77 -4.10 2.70
CA VAL A 74 1.37 -3.71 2.43
C VAL A 74 1.30 -2.25 1.99
N TYR A 75 2.02 -1.35 2.69
CA TYR A 75 2.05 0.08 2.35
C TYR A 75 3.08 0.44 1.27
N GLY A 76 3.91 -0.52 0.83
CA GLY A 76 4.92 -0.28 -0.21
C GLY A 76 6.02 0.71 0.19
N VAL A 77 6.30 0.84 1.48
CA VAL A 77 7.28 1.77 2.05
C VAL A 77 8.66 1.11 2.15
N LEU A 78 9.74 1.86 1.89
CA LEU A 78 11.12 1.39 2.09
C LEU A 78 11.52 1.41 3.56
N GLU A 79 12.53 0.64 3.93
CA GLU A 79 12.96 0.46 5.33
C GLU A 79 13.25 1.79 6.04
N ARG A 80 14.03 2.67 5.40
CA ARG A 80 14.37 3.99 5.97
C ARG A 80 13.13 4.84 6.23
N GLN A 81 12.20 4.88 5.27
CA GLN A 81 10.96 5.64 5.42
C GLN A 81 10.06 5.05 6.52
N PHE A 82 10.01 3.71 6.62
CA PHE A 82 9.26 3.04 7.66
C PHE A 82 9.83 3.33 9.05
N ARG A 83 11.15 3.31 9.20
CA ARG A 83 11.84 3.68 10.45
C ARG A 83 11.52 5.12 10.85
N ASN A 84 11.65 6.07 9.93
CA ASN A 84 11.31 7.47 10.18
C ASN A 84 9.84 7.65 10.59
N ALA A 85 8.91 6.87 9.99
CA ALA A 85 7.50 6.91 10.37
C ALA A 85 7.29 6.35 11.79
N PHE A 86 8.01 5.29 12.16
CA PHE A 86 7.97 4.72 13.50
C PHE A 86 8.53 5.71 14.56
N GLU A 87 9.67 6.33 14.30
CA GLU A 87 10.27 7.33 15.18
C GLU A 87 9.31 8.51 15.42
N LYS A 88 8.66 9.01 14.36
CA LYS A 88 7.63 10.06 14.49
C LYS A 88 6.42 9.58 15.31
N ALA A 89 5.97 8.35 15.11
CA ALA A 89 4.85 7.78 15.85
C ALA A 89 5.18 7.58 17.34
N ALA A 90 6.44 7.25 17.66
CA ALA A 90 6.90 7.09 19.04
C ALA A 90 6.95 8.41 19.83
N LEU A 91 7.11 9.55 19.13
CA LEU A 91 7.07 10.88 19.74
C LEU A 91 5.64 11.41 19.97
N GLN A 92 4.64 10.78 19.35
CA GLN A 92 3.23 11.16 19.52
C GLN A 92 2.65 10.55 20.80
N LYS A 93 1.76 11.29 21.48
CA LYS A 93 1.02 10.77 22.64
C LYS A 93 0.12 9.60 22.21
N GLY A 94 0.02 8.58 23.04
CA GLY A 94 -0.79 7.39 22.81
C GLY A 94 0.01 6.13 22.49
N ILE A 95 -0.65 5.13 21.92
CA ILE A 95 -0.03 3.84 21.59
C ILE A 95 0.76 3.97 20.29
N THR A 96 2.07 3.78 20.35
CA THR A 96 2.98 3.94 19.20
C THR A 96 2.54 3.12 17.97
N GLY A 97 2.03 1.91 18.17
CA GLY A 97 1.55 1.06 17.07
C GLY A 97 0.35 1.65 16.35
N GLU A 98 -0.62 2.19 17.07
CA GLU A 98 -1.80 2.86 16.52
C GLU A 98 -1.39 4.14 15.77
N ASN A 99 -0.56 4.96 16.39
CA ASN A 99 -0.03 6.18 15.77
C ASN A 99 0.71 5.87 14.46
N LEU A 100 1.51 4.79 14.44
CA LEU A 100 2.20 4.34 13.23
C LEU A 100 1.20 3.95 12.13
N MET A 101 0.17 3.16 12.47
CA MET A 101 -0.84 2.75 11.49
C MET A 101 -1.63 3.94 10.97
N GLN A 102 -2.01 4.88 11.83
CA GLN A 102 -2.66 6.13 11.43
C GLN A 102 -1.78 6.94 10.49
N ASN A 103 -0.49 7.12 10.80
CA ASN A 103 0.46 7.84 9.94
C ASN A 103 0.63 7.16 8.57
N LEU A 104 0.56 5.84 8.49
CA LEU A 104 0.65 5.10 7.24
C LEU A 104 -0.67 5.16 6.43
N GLU A 105 -1.82 5.14 7.08
CA GLU A 105 -3.13 5.30 6.41
C GLU A 105 -3.38 6.74 5.95
N ARG A 106 -2.90 7.76 6.69
CA ARG A 106 -3.00 9.17 6.30
C ARG A 106 -2.17 9.54 5.08
N ARG A 107 -1.32 8.67 4.59
CA ARG A 107 -0.56 8.93 3.35
C ARG A 107 -1.51 9.03 2.17
N MET A 108 -1.26 10.00 1.28
CA MET A 108 -2.07 10.26 0.09
C MET A 108 -2.28 9.01 -0.77
N ASP A 109 -1.22 8.21 -0.99
CA ASP A 109 -1.32 6.97 -1.77
C ASP A 109 -2.23 5.93 -1.10
N SER A 110 -2.27 5.88 0.24
CA SER A 110 -3.16 4.99 1.00
C SER A 110 -4.59 5.51 0.99
N VAL A 111 -4.79 6.81 1.19
CA VAL A 111 -6.14 7.43 1.19
C VAL A 111 -6.82 7.23 -0.16
N ILE A 112 -6.14 7.51 -1.29
CA ILE A 112 -6.68 7.29 -2.64
C ILE A 112 -7.03 5.83 -2.90
N TYR A 113 -6.23 4.89 -2.38
CA TYR A 113 -6.56 3.46 -2.44
C TYR A 113 -7.81 3.13 -1.62
N ARG A 114 -7.97 3.71 -0.41
CA ARG A 114 -9.13 3.50 0.45
C ARG A 114 -10.41 4.12 -0.11
N MET A 115 -10.30 5.23 -0.82
CA MET A 115 -11.41 5.87 -1.55
C MET A 115 -11.87 5.05 -2.77
N GLY A 116 -11.06 4.07 -3.22
CA GLY A 116 -11.41 3.23 -4.36
C GLY A 116 -11.00 3.79 -5.73
N PHE A 117 -10.24 4.88 -5.79
CA PHE A 117 -9.70 5.41 -7.05
C PHE A 117 -8.53 4.60 -7.62
N GLY A 118 -8.11 3.56 -6.94
CA GLY A 118 -7.10 2.61 -7.42
C GLY A 118 -7.35 1.21 -6.89
N THR A 119 -7.24 0.19 -7.74
CA THR A 119 -7.40 -1.22 -7.36
C THR A 119 -6.25 -1.74 -6.48
N SER A 120 -5.15 -1.01 -6.40
CA SER A 120 -4.01 -1.31 -5.54
C SER A 120 -3.29 -0.03 -5.10
N ARG A 121 -2.59 -0.08 -3.96
CA ARG A 121 -1.76 1.07 -3.51
C ARG A 121 -0.70 1.50 -4.53
N ALA A 122 -0.20 0.57 -5.34
CA ALA A 122 0.75 0.90 -6.41
C ALA A 122 0.10 1.73 -7.52
N GLN A 123 -1.13 1.42 -7.90
CA GLN A 123 -1.91 2.18 -8.88
C GLN A 123 -2.32 3.54 -8.31
N ALA A 124 -2.84 3.58 -7.08
CA ALA A 124 -3.18 4.82 -6.38
C ALA A 124 -1.97 5.77 -6.31
N ARG A 125 -0.80 5.24 -5.97
CA ARG A 125 0.45 6.00 -5.99
C ARG A 125 0.79 6.55 -7.37
N GLN A 126 0.55 5.81 -8.43
CA GLN A 126 0.77 6.28 -9.81
C GLN A 126 -0.20 7.41 -10.17
N ILE A 127 -1.48 7.29 -9.84
CA ILE A 127 -2.50 8.31 -10.05
C ILE A 127 -2.11 9.62 -9.37
N VAL A 128 -1.71 9.56 -8.09
CA VAL A 128 -1.21 10.75 -7.37
C VAL A 128 0.01 11.34 -8.07
N ARG A 129 1.01 10.52 -8.40
CA ARG A 129 2.26 11.02 -8.99
C ARG A 129 2.06 11.65 -10.36
N HIS A 130 1.09 11.18 -11.14
CA HIS A 130 0.72 11.77 -12.42
C HIS A 130 -0.10 13.07 -12.27
N GLY A 131 -0.47 13.44 -11.04
CA GLY A 131 -1.13 14.70 -10.72
C GLY A 131 -2.60 14.74 -11.12
N HIS A 132 -3.29 13.60 -11.01
CA HIS A 132 -4.73 13.49 -11.27
C HIS A 132 -5.59 13.90 -10.07
N ILE A 133 -4.97 14.26 -8.94
CA ILE A 133 -5.64 14.51 -7.67
C ILE A 133 -5.35 15.93 -7.19
N ASP A 134 -6.38 16.57 -6.69
CA ASP A 134 -6.30 17.86 -5.99
C ASP A 134 -6.67 17.65 -4.51
N VAL A 135 -6.03 18.41 -3.62
CA VAL A 135 -6.34 18.48 -2.19
C VAL A 135 -6.70 19.93 -1.88
N ASN A 136 -7.87 20.17 -1.34
CA ASN A 136 -8.38 21.53 -1.05
C ASN A 136 -8.25 22.46 -2.28
N GLY A 137 -8.56 21.94 -3.47
CA GLY A 137 -8.49 22.66 -4.73
C GLY A 137 -7.07 22.88 -5.29
N ARG A 138 -6.03 22.31 -4.65
CA ARG A 138 -4.63 22.43 -5.10
C ARG A 138 -4.08 21.09 -5.56
N LYS A 139 -3.37 21.08 -6.68
CA LYS A 139 -2.70 19.90 -7.21
C LYS A 139 -1.74 19.28 -6.21
N CYS A 140 -1.94 17.99 -5.90
CA CYS A 140 -1.01 17.22 -5.09
C CYS A 140 -0.45 16.05 -5.90
N ASN A 141 0.87 16.03 -6.13
CA ASN A 141 1.58 14.96 -6.83
C ASN A 141 2.57 14.20 -5.93
N ILE A 142 2.46 14.38 -4.61
CA ILE A 142 3.34 13.77 -3.62
C ILE A 142 2.61 12.60 -2.93
N PRO A 143 2.91 11.33 -3.28
CA PRO A 143 2.20 10.18 -2.70
C PRO A 143 2.39 9.98 -1.20
N SER A 144 3.44 10.57 -0.63
CA SER A 144 3.75 10.51 0.79
C SER A 144 3.22 11.70 1.59
N ALA A 145 2.51 12.64 0.97
CA ALA A 145 1.84 13.73 1.67
C ALA A 145 0.88 13.15 2.71
N LEU A 146 0.84 13.74 3.88
CA LEU A 146 -0.07 13.36 4.95
C LEU A 146 -1.33 14.20 4.84
N ILE A 147 -2.46 13.53 4.81
CA ILE A 147 -3.79 14.13 4.76
C ILE A 147 -4.27 14.34 6.19
N ASN A 148 -4.91 15.47 6.44
CA ASN A 148 -5.50 15.81 7.73
C ASN A 148 -7.01 15.56 7.73
N VAL A 149 -7.58 15.51 8.93
CA VAL A 149 -9.03 15.47 9.07
C VAL A 149 -9.61 16.79 8.55
N GLY A 150 -10.65 16.71 7.73
CA GLY A 150 -11.27 17.87 7.08
C GLY A 150 -10.69 18.24 5.71
N ASP A 151 -9.61 17.58 5.26
CA ASP A 151 -9.11 17.81 3.90
C ASP A 151 -10.09 17.22 2.85
N VAL A 152 -10.41 18.00 1.84
CA VAL A 152 -11.23 17.59 0.70
C VAL A 152 -10.33 17.14 -0.44
N ILE A 153 -10.54 15.91 -0.90
CA ILE A 153 -9.76 15.29 -1.98
C ILE A 153 -10.67 15.11 -3.19
N THR A 154 -10.26 15.65 -4.32
CA THR A 154 -11.04 15.58 -5.56
C THR A 154 -10.20 15.05 -6.71
N VAL A 155 -10.84 14.38 -7.66
CA VAL A 155 -10.21 14.07 -8.94
C VAL A 155 -10.25 15.35 -9.80
N ARG A 156 -9.10 15.72 -10.33
CA ARG A 156 -8.95 16.90 -11.18
C ARG A 156 -9.90 16.83 -12.39
N GLU A 157 -10.52 17.95 -12.77
CA GLU A 157 -11.46 18.06 -13.91
C GLU A 157 -10.90 17.42 -15.19
N SER A 158 -9.67 17.76 -15.55
CA SER A 158 -9.00 17.19 -16.74
C SER A 158 -8.77 15.68 -16.69
N SER A 159 -8.96 15.06 -15.52
CA SER A 159 -8.71 13.64 -15.27
C SER A 159 -9.97 12.84 -14.94
N LYS A 160 -11.14 13.46 -14.90
CA LYS A 160 -12.42 12.78 -14.62
C LYS A 160 -12.70 11.64 -15.60
N ASN A 161 -12.36 11.82 -16.87
CA ASN A 161 -12.55 10.83 -17.92
C ASN A 161 -11.38 9.85 -18.09
N ASN A 162 -10.46 9.79 -17.12
CA ASN A 162 -9.33 8.88 -17.19
C ASN A 162 -9.81 7.42 -17.01
N ALA A 163 -9.63 6.60 -18.04
CA ALA A 163 -10.06 5.21 -18.07
C ALA A 163 -9.54 4.38 -16.89
N THR A 164 -8.33 4.68 -16.41
CA THR A 164 -7.72 3.97 -15.26
C THR A 164 -8.45 4.28 -13.95
N ILE A 165 -8.90 5.52 -13.76
CA ILE A 165 -9.65 5.95 -12.56
C ILE A 165 -11.07 5.40 -12.62
N LEU A 166 -11.73 5.49 -13.79
CA LEU A 166 -13.07 4.96 -13.99
C LEU A 166 -13.13 3.44 -13.78
N SER A 167 -12.24 2.68 -14.41
CA SER A 167 -12.18 1.23 -14.21
C SER A 167 -11.88 0.83 -12.76
N ALA A 168 -11.04 1.59 -12.06
CA ALA A 168 -10.77 1.32 -10.66
C ALA A 168 -12.01 1.60 -9.78
N ARG A 169 -12.73 2.70 -10.04
CA ARG A 169 -13.98 3.04 -9.35
C ARG A 169 -15.04 1.96 -9.54
N ASP A 170 -15.21 1.46 -10.75
CA ASP A 170 -16.16 0.38 -11.06
C ASP A 170 -15.78 -0.91 -10.33
N ALA A 171 -14.50 -1.30 -10.38
CA ALA A 171 -14.00 -2.50 -9.69
C ALA A 171 -14.12 -2.42 -8.15
N THR A 172 -14.15 -1.23 -7.57
CA THR A 172 -14.23 -1.00 -6.12
C THR A 172 -15.61 -0.53 -5.66
N ALA A 173 -16.59 -0.42 -6.57
CA ALA A 173 -17.93 0.09 -6.27
C ALA A 173 -18.62 -0.63 -5.11
N HIS A 174 -18.42 -1.95 -5.01
CA HIS A 174 -19.00 -2.79 -3.95
C HIS A 174 -18.16 -2.85 -2.66
N SER A 175 -16.96 -2.26 -2.67
CA SER A 175 -16.10 -2.26 -1.48
C SER A 175 -16.48 -1.08 -0.58
N PRO A 176 -16.84 -1.34 0.70
CA PRO A 176 -17.16 -0.25 1.62
C PRO A 176 -15.92 0.62 1.88
N ALA A 177 -16.09 1.92 1.86
CA ALA A 177 -15.07 2.83 2.36
C ALA A 177 -14.93 2.67 3.89
N PRO A 178 -13.74 2.89 4.46
CA PRO A 178 -13.59 2.92 5.91
C PRO A 178 -14.43 4.02 6.55
N ASN A 179 -14.91 3.80 7.78
CA ASN A 179 -15.79 4.74 8.49
C ASN A 179 -15.21 6.16 8.72
N TRP A 180 -13.91 6.34 8.51
CA TRP A 180 -13.22 7.62 8.66
C TRP A 180 -13.05 8.39 7.34
N ILE A 181 -13.56 7.86 6.22
CA ILE A 181 -13.59 8.53 4.91
C ILE A 181 -15.03 8.57 4.41
N GLU A 182 -15.49 9.76 4.12
CA GLU A 182 -16.70 9.99 3.34
C GLU A 182 -16.33 10.04 1.86
N VAL A 183 -16.97 9.23 1.03
CA VAL A 183 -16.72 9.18 -0.42
C VAL A 183 -18.00 9.51 -1.13
N ASP A 184 -18.01 10.67 -1.77
CA ASP A 184 -18.97 11.01 -2.80
C ASP A 184 -18.56 10.32 -4.11
N ARG A 185 -19.47 9.56 -4.67
CA ARG A 185 -19.24 8.76 -5.89
C ARG A 185 -19.93 9.32 -7.14
N GLU A 186 -20.51 10.52 -7.02
CA GLU A 186 -21.15 11.19 -8.16
C GLU A 186 -20.15 11.76 -9.18
#